data_dcc3169f2b7e66ac15db0446399733aa
#
_entry.id   dcc3169f2b7e66ac15db0446399733aa
#
_cell.length_a   1.000
_cell.length_b   1.000
_cell.length_c   1.000
_cell.angle_alpha   90.00
_cell.angle_beta   90.00
_cell.angle_gamma   90.00
#
_symmetry.space_group_name_H-M   'P 1'
#
loop_
_entity.id
_entity.type
_entity.pdbx_description
1 polymer ?
#
loop_
_entity_poly.entity_id
_entity_poly.type
_entity_poly.pdbx_seq_one_letter_code
_entity_poly.pdbx_strand_id
1 'polypeptide(L)'
;MHTLAAVVCSLFIVLCVSTVEAASPHAPVTVAMQKSGSEATLLGMFFHDHQLGWAVGSGGTILKTTDGGHKWKKVSSGTSSLLTAVYFRDAQRGWVVGANGTVRSSKDGGETWSVVVVATQAPLYGIAFASPTKGWLVGGNGTILQTTDGGENWTDQASGTSAALYAIALTSELQGTVVGALGTILTTADGGKNWTTQVSQSSATFFDVAFADDTNGWAVGNAGALFQTTDGGTHWVDRTLPCGRTCNKLTDLIRVRFTDSQQGWIVGERGQILRTSDAGFNWVEETSPVKRSLMALSFPRATAGWAAGEGGTIISISAGKK
;
A
#
# COMPACT_ATOMS: atom_id res chain seq x y z
N MET A 1 44.69 -54.87 55.78
CA MET A 1 44.70 -53.39 55.58
C MET A 1 45.03 -53.13 54.11
N HIS A 2 44.04 -53.00 53.26
CA HIS A 2 44.23 -52.70 51.85
C HIS A 2 43.48 -51.42 51.52
N THR A 3 44.21 -50.39 51.17
CA THR A 3 43.70 -49.11 50.72
C THR A 3 43.42 -49.19 49.24
N LEU A 4 42.14 -48.99 48.83
CA LEU A 4 41.71 -48.80 47.44
C LEU A 4 41.86 -47.33 47.05
N ALA A 5 42.64 -47.07 46.01
CA ALA A 5 42.73 -45.75 45.37
C ALA A 5 41.68 -45.69 44.26
N ALA A 6 40.71 -44.77 44.39
CA ALA A 6 39.74 -44.49 43.33
C ALA A 6 40.29 -43.45 42.32
N VAL A 7 40.44 -43.87 41.08
CA VAL A 7 40.76 -42.98 39.95
C VAL A 7 39.47 -42.38 39.42
N VAL A 8 39.30 -41.05 39.58
CA VAL A 8 38.22 -40.31 39.00
C VAL A 8 38.64 -39.85 37.59
N CYS A 9 38.02 -40.42 36.57
CA CYS A 9 38.19 -40.03 35.17
C CYS A 9 37.17 -38.97 34.82
N SER A 10 37.59 -37.70 34.77
CA SER A 10 36.73 -36.61 34.35
C SER A 10 36.60 -36.57 32.83
N LEU A 11 35.43 -36.94 32.33
CA LEU A 11 35.08 -36.85 30.92
C LEU A 11 34.63 -35.43 30.63
N PHE A 12 35.46 -34.62 29.96
CA PHE A 12 35.05 -33.31 29.39
C PHE A 12 34.26 -33.58 28.11
N ILE A 13 32.93 -33.45 28.18
CA ILE A 13 32.09 -33.37 26.98
C ILE A 13 32.15 -31.93 26.48
N VAL A 14 32.87 -31.70 25.41
CA VAL A 14 32.80 -30.43 24.64
C VAL A 14 31.52 -30.48 23.81
N LEU A 15 30.46 -29.82 24.30
CA LEU A 15 29.29 -29.54 23.47
C LEU A 15 29.67 -28.49 22.41
N CYS A 16 29.90 -28.95 21.21
CA CYS A 16 29.95 -28.08 20.03
C CYS A 16 28.51 -27.64 19.76
N VAL A 17 28.11 -26.46 20.27
CA VAL A 17 26.86 -25.79 19.88
C VAL A 17 27.11 -25.21 18.49
N SER A 18 26.80 -25.97 17.45
CA SER A 18 26.64 -25.43 16.12
C SER A 18 25.38 -24.53 16.13
N THR A 19 25.58 -23.22 16.12
CA THR A 19 24.50 -22.28 15.81
C THR A 19 24.06 -22.57 14.39
N VAL A 20 22.98 -23.32 14.25
CA VAL A 20 22.24 -23.39 13.00
C VAL A 20 21.61 -22.01 12.82
N GLU A 21 22.24 -21.17 12.03
CA GLU A 21 21.63 -19.96 11.53
C GLU A 21 20.40 -20.42 10.75
N ALA A 22 19.20 -20.19 11.30
CA ALA A 22 17.95 -20.54 10.65
C ALA A 22 17.91 -19.74 9.35
N ALA A 23 18.07 -20.43 8.21
CA ALA A 23 17.93 -19.83 6.89
C ALA A 23 16.57 -19.15 6.85
N SER A 24 16.54 -17.86 6.57
CA SER A 24 15.29 -17.10 6.41
C SER A 24 14.38 -17.85 5.45
N PRO A 25 13.13 -18.17 5.81
CA PRO A 25 12.22 -18.90 4.94
C PRO A 25 11.85 -18.10 3.65
N HIS A 26 12.33 -16.88 3.54
CA HIS A 26 12.03 -15.94 2.46
C HIS A 26 13.16 -15.95 1.42
N ALA A 27 12.78 -15.93 0.14
CA ALA A 27 13.74 -15.66 -0.94
C ALA A 27 14.39 -14.29 -0.72
N PRO A 28 15.68 -14.12 -1.08
CA PRO A 28 16.40 -12.87 -0.86
C PRO A 28 15.71 -11.70 -1.58
N VAL A 29 15.66 -10.55 -0.92
CA VAL A 29 15.09 -9.31 -1.45
C VAL A 29 16.24 -8.34 -1.76
N THR A 30 16.16 -7.72 -2.92
CA THR A 30 17.04 -6.61 -3.29
C THR A 30 16.21 -5.34 -3.35
N VAL A 31 16.62 -4.33 -2.58
CA VAL A 31 16.01 -2.99 -2.60
C VAL A 31 17.05 -2.00 -3.10
N ALA A 32 16.74 -1.28 -4.17
CA ALA A 32 17.68 -0.37 -4.81
C ALA A 32 17.06 1.02 -5.05
N MET A 33 17.87 2.07 -4.82
CA MET A 33 17.49 3.45 -5.11
C MET A 33 17.40 3.70 -6.62
N GLN A 34 16.40 4.50 -7.02
CA GLN A 34 16.24 5.02 -8.37
C GLN A 34 16.30 6.55 -8.38
N LYS A 35 16.82 7.13 -9.46
CA LYS A 35 16.87 8.59 -9.64
C LYS A 35 15.57 9.09 -10.24
N SER A 36 14.72 9.69 -9.43
CA SER A 36 13.44 10.29 -9.89
C SER A 36 13.62 11.59 -10.70
N GLY A 37 14.72 12.31 -10.47
CA GLY A 37 14.92 13.66 -11.02
C GLY A 37 13.97 14.72 -10.43
N SER A 38 13.34 14.44 -9.27
CA SER A 38 12.41 15.32 -8.58
C SER A 38 12.70 15.36 -7.08
N GLU A 39 12.38 16.49 -6.45
CA GLU A 39 12.38 16.64 -4.98
C GLU A 39 10.95 16.64 -4.40
N ALA A 40 9.94 16.50 -5.24
CA ALA A 40 8.55 16.46 -4.82
C ALA A 40 8.28 15.26 -3.92
N THR A 41 7.47 15.43 -2.87
CA THR A 41 6.93 14.30 -2.14
C THR A 41 5.96 13.55 -3.01
N LEU A 42 6.25 12.25 -3.27
CA LEU A 42 5.46 11.37 -4.14
C LEU A 42 4.50 10.56 -3.27
N LEU A 43 3.19 10.73 -3.49
CA LEU A 43 2.12 10.17 -2.67
C LEU A 43 1.39 9.01 -3.33
N GLY A 44 1.41 8.95 -4.66
CA GLY A 44 0.79 7.90 -5.45
C GLY A 44 1.76 7.31 -6.46
N MET A 45 1.66 6.02 -6.68
CA MET A 45 2.45 5.29 -7.67
C MET A 45 1.62 4.16 -8.26
N PHE A 46 1.76 3.95 -9.55
CA PHE A 46 1.13 2.86 -10.27
C PHE A 46 2.06 2.36 -11.37
N PHE A 47 2.30 1.07 -11.40
CA PHE A 47 2.96 0.37 -12.51
C PHE A 47 1.95 -0.52 -13.21
N HIS A 48 1.79 -0.33 -14.51
CA HIS A 48 0.95 -1.16 -15.37
C HIS A 48 1.60 -2.53 -15.60
N ASP A 49 2.92 -2.50 -15.82
CA ASP A 49 3.77 -3.68 -15.96
C ASP A 49 5.18 -3.40 -15.38
N HIS A 50 6.17 -4.25 -15.67
CA HIS A 50 7.53 -4.09 -15.16
C HIS A 50 8.31 -2.94 -15.82
N GLN A 51 7.78 -2.26 -16.84
CA GLN A 51 8.44 -1.17 -17.57
C GLN A 51 7.69 0.14 -17.44
N LEU A 52 6.35 0.11 -17.60
CA LEU A 52 5.50 1.29 -17.69
C LEU A 52 4.93 1.64 -16.32
N GLY A 53 5.28 2.83 -15.81
CA GLY A 53 4.83 3.29 -14.50
C GLY A 53 4.74 4.81 -14.38
N TRP A 54 3.99 5.24 -13.35
CA TRP A 54 3.78 6.63 -13.01
C TRP A 54 3.90 6.86 -11.51
N ALA A 55 4.42 8.03 -11.13
CA ALA A 55 4.42 8.51 -9.76
C ALA A 55 3.90 9.95 -9.71
N VAL A 56 3.07 10.27 -8.70
CA VAL A 56 2.43 11.58 -8.57
C VAL A 56 2.62 12.15 -7.16
N GLY A 57 2.57 13.48 -7.06
CA GLY A 57 2.82 14.09 -5.75
C GLY A 57 2.62 15.61 -5.68
N SER A 58 3.37 16.23 -4.79
CA SER A 58 3.28 17.66 -4.49
C SER A 58 3.56 18.53 -5.70
N GLY A 59 2.91 19.72 -5.73
CA GLY A 59 3.06 20.71 -6.80
C GLY A 59 2.57 20.21 -8.16
N GLY A 60 1.59 19.30 -8.20
CA GLY A 60 1.04 18.73 -9.44
C GLY A 60 2.06 17.85 -10.17
N THR A 61 3.05 17.32 -9.47
CA THR A 61 4.09 16.49 -10.08
C THR A 61 3.51 15.19 -10.62
N ILE A 62 3.82 14.90 -11.90
CA ILE A 62 3.66 13.57 -12.52
C ILE A 62 5.01 13.17 -13.11
N LEU A 63 5.50 12.02 -12.72
CA LEU A 63 6.65 11.35 -13.31
C LEU A 63 6.18 10.10 -14.04
N LYS A 64 6.72 9.85 -15.24
CA LYS A 64 6.45 8.65 -16.05
C LYS A 64 7.76 7.93 -16.36
N THR A 65 7.74 6.61 -16.30
CA THR A 65 8.82 5.74 -16.77
C THR A 65 8.27 4.75 -17.80
N THR A 66 9.14 4.34 -18.74
CA THR A 66 8.89 3.29 -19.74
C THR A 66 9.99 2.22 -19.74
N ASP A 67 10.87 2.26 -18.75
CA ASP A 67 12.04 1.38 -18.62
C ASP A 67 12.21 0.82 -17.19
N GLY A 68 11.11 0.67 -16.46
CA GLY A 68 11.13 0.11 -15.10
C GLY A 68 11.72 1.04 -14.05
N GLY A 69 11.69 2.36 -14.30
CA GLY A 69 12.20 3.37 -13.38
C GLY A 69 13.69 3.65 -13.50
N HIS A 70 14.39 3.10 -14.51
CA HIS A 70 15.78 3.52 -14.80
C HIS A 70 15.86 5.00 -15.19
N LYS A 71 14.81 5.49 -15.86
CA LYS A 71 14.61 6.92 -16.18
C LYS A 71 13.19 7.33 -15.88
N TRP A 72 13.04 8.50 -15.27
CA TRP A 72 11.76 9.15 -15.01
C TRP A 72 11.67 10.47 -15.76
N LYS A 73 10.62 10.65 -16.54
CA LYS A 73 10.29 11.87 -17.29
C LYS A 73 9.19 12.63 -16.55
N LYS A 74 9.41 13.93 -16.30
CA LYS A 74 8.35 14.79 -15.78
C LYS A 74 7.35 15.10 -16.90
N VAL A 75 6.06 14.92 -16.59
CA VAL A 75 4.94 15.23 -17.48
C VAL A 75 4.11 16.36 -16.87
N SER A 76 3.58 17.25 -17.71
CA SER A 76 2.69 18.33 -17.26
C SER A 76 1.34 17.75 -16.85
N SER A 77 0.95 17.97 -15.60
CA SER A 77 -0.38 17.62 -15.10
C SER A 77 -1.44 18.69 -15.44
N GLY A 78 -1.03 19.90 -15.81
CA GLY A 78 -1.91 21.06 -15.99
C GLY A 78 -2.48 21.61 -14.67
N THR A 79 -1.90 21.26 -13.50
CA THR A 79 -2.30 21.76 -12.19
C THR A 79 -1.09 21.91 -11.28
N SER A 80 -1.21 22.76 -10.24
CA SER A 80 -0.28 22.83 -9.12
C SER A 80 -0.82 22.14 -7.85
N SER A 81 -2.05 21.58 -7.91
CA SER A 81 -2.65 20.87 -6.77
C SER A 81 -1.82 19.67 -6.38
N LEU A 82 -1.83 19.34 -5.08
CA LEU A 82 -1.29 18.08 -4.59
C LEU A 82 -2.01 16.92 -5.23
N LEU A 83 -1.28 16.02 -5.90
CA LEU A 83 -1.80 14.77 -6.45
C LEU A 83 -1.53 13.63 -5.46
N THR A 84 -2.54 12.89 -5.10
CA THR A 84 -2.52 11.88 -4.01
C THR A 84 -2.53 10.46 -4.52
N ALA A 85 -3.20 10.20 -5.65
CA ALA A 85 -3.26 8.87 -6.25
C ALA A 85 -3.23 8.94 -7.77
N VAL A 86 -2.72 7.87 -8.38
CA VAL A 86 -2.69 7.61 -9.82
C VAL A 86 -3.14 6.17 -10.06
N TYR A 87 -3.95 5.98 -11.08
CA TYR A 87 -4.42 4.67 -11.52
C TYR A 87 -4.48 4.62 -13.04
N PHE A 88 -4.05 3.51 -13.62
CA PHE A 88 -4.21 3.23 -15.04
C PHE A 88 -4.98 1.93 -15.23
N ARG A 89 -6.07 2.00 -15.99
CA ARG A 89 -6.88 0.83 -16.33
C ARG A 89 -6.21 -0.03 -17.38
N ASP A 90 -5.54 0.60 -18.32
CA ASP A 90 -4.74 0.01 -19.38
C ASP A 90 -3.54 0.92 -19.68
N ALA A 91 -2.68 0.55 -20.64
CA ALA A 91 -1.48 1.34 -20.97
C ALA A 91 -1.79 2.76 -21.51
N GLN A 92 -3.04 3.07 -21.88
CA GLN A 92 -3.43 4.34 -22.47
C GLN A 92 -4.30 5.19 -21.55
N ARG A 93 -5.24 4.56 -20.80
CA ARG A 93 -6.25 5.28 -20.03
C ARG A 93 -5.93 5.27 -18.54
N GLY A 94 -5.76 6.47 -17.98
CA GLY A 94 -5.45 6.65 -16.58
C GLY A 94 -6.06 7.90 -15.97
N TRP A 95 -6.05 7.95 -14.64
CA TRP A 95 -6.55 9.07 -13.84
C TRP A 95 -5.55 9.42 -12.76
N VAL A 96 -5.48 10.73 -12.45
CA VAL A 96 -4.85 11.24 -11.24
C VAL A 96 -5.87 12.02 -10.45
N VAL A 97 -5.83 11.89 -9.14
CA VAL A 97 -6.73 12.58 -8.21
C VAL A 97 -5.93 13.32 -7.14
N GLY A 98 -6.55 14.30 -6.48
CA GLY A 98 -5.83 15.08 -5.50
C GLY A 98 -6.64 16.14 -4.77
N ALA A 99 -5.93 17.12 -4.23
CA ALA A 99 -6.50 18.22 -3.47
C ALA A 99 -7.50 19.05 -4.31
N ASN A 100 -8.42 19.73 -3.60
CA ASN A 100 -9.42 20.62 -4.20
C ASN A 100 -10.30 19.94 -5.27
N GLY A 101 -10.71 18.68 -5.01
CA GLY A 101 -11.54 17.93 -5.96
C GLY A 101 -10.83 17.68 -7.30
N THR A 102 -9.50 17.73 -7.34
CA THR A 102 -8.75 17.53 -8.58
C THR A 102 -8.95 16.12 -9.11
N VAL A 103 -9.48 16.01 -10.33
CA VAL A 103 -9.51 14.79 -11.14
C VAL A 103 -9.02 15.13 -12.53
N ARG A 104 -8.06 14.37 -13.04
CA ARG A 104 -7.61 14.48 -14.42
C ARG A 104 -7.53 13.10 -15.05
N SER A 105 -7.85 13.02 -16.33
CA SER A 105 -7.76 11.78 -17.11
C SER A 105 -6.77 11.92 -18.25
N SER A 106 -6.16 10.79 -18.61
CA SER A 106 -5.33 10.63 -19.79
C SER A 106 -5.90 9.56 -20.69
N LYS A 107 -5.75 9.72 -22.01
CA LYS A 107 -6.13 8.74 -23.06
C LYS A 107 -4.95 8.35 -23.94
N ASP A 108 -3.73 8.77 -23.58
CA ASP A 108 -2.49 8.61 -24.34
C ASP A 108 -1.32 8.08 -23.47
N GLY A 109 -1.65 7.32 -22.44
CA GLY A 109 -0.65 6.71 -21.56
C GLY A 109 0.01 7.74 -20.62
N GLY A 110 -0.68 8.84 -20.32
CA GLY A 110 -0.19 9.85 -19.39
C GLY A 110 0.75 10.88 -20.03
N GLU A 111 0.80 11.01 -21.35
CA GLU A 111 1.54 12.09 -22.00
C GLU A 111 0.79 13.44 -21.87
N THR A 112 -0.55 13.39 -21.94
CA THR A 112 -1.41 14.57 -21.70
C THR A 112 -2.52 14.27 -20.72
N TRP A 113 -3.00 15.30 -20.00
CA TRP A 113 -3.99 15.19 -18.94
C TRP A 113 -5.09 16.25 -19.09
N SER A 114 -6.33 15.79 -19.16
CA SER A 114 -7.52 16.63 -19.28
C SER A 114 -8.28 16.72 -17.96
N VAL A 115 -8.96 17.85 -17.72
CA VAL A 115 -9.81 18.04 -16.54
C VAL A 115 -11.03 17.12 -16.63
N VAL A 116 -11.33 16.42 -15.54
CA VAL A 116 -12.62 15.76 -15.30
C VAL A 116 -13.33 16.55 -14.21
N VAL A 117 -14.52 17.04 -14.52
CA VAL A 117 -15.32 17.83 -13.57
C VAL A 117 -16.05 16.89 -12.62
N VAL A 118 -15.90 17.12 -11.32
CA VAL A 118 -16.60 16.41 -10.27
C VAL A 118 -17.34 17.38 -9.35
N ALA A 119 -18.42 16.94 -8.72
CA ALA A 119 -19.30 17.77 -7.89
C ALA A 119 -18.74 18.03 -6.46
N THR A 120 -17.43 17.90 -6.23
CA THR A 120 -16.82 18.12 -4.93
C THR A 120 -15.57 18.97 -5.02
N GLN A 121 -15.29 19.72 -3.95
CA GLN A 121 -14.00 20.38 -3.71
C GLN A 121 -13.20 19.68 -2.59
N ALA A 122 -13.75 18.61 -2.01
CA ALA A 122 -13.03 17.83 -1.03
C ALA A 122 -11.78 17.19 -1.64
N PRO A 123 -10.67 17.07 -0.91
CA PRO A 123 -9.50 16.36 -1.40
C PRO A 123 -9.86 14.89 -1.64
N LEU A 124 -9.43 14.35 -2.76
CA LEU A 124 -9.58 12.96 -3.13
C LEU A 124 -8.29 12.21 -2.84
N TYR A 125 -8.37 11.03 -2.23
CA TYR A 125 -7.20 10.29 -1.73
C TYR A 125 -7.02 8.92 -2.39
N GLY A 126 -8.12 8.27 -2.80
CA GLY A 126 -8.10 6.93 -3.38
C GLY A 126 -8.92 6.83 -4.65
N ILE A 127 -8.49 5.94 -5.55
CA ILE A 127 -9.16 5.59 -6.81
C ILE A 127 -9.02 4.10 -7.05
N ALA A 128 -10.12 3.44 -7.41
CA ALA A 128 -10.12 2.05 -7.83
C ALA A 128 -11.20 1.78 -8.87
N PHE A 129 -10.93 0.84 -9.78
CA PHE A 129 -11.90 0.33 -10.75
C PHE A 129 -12.08 -1.17 -10.58
N ALA A 130 -13.32 -1.65 -10.53
CA ALA A 130 -13.67 -3.05 -10.50
C ALA A 130 -13.86 -3.63 -11.91
N SER A 131 -14.19 -2.77 -12.88
CA SER A 131 -14.31 -3.14 -14.30
C SER A 131 -13.93 -1.96 -15.21
N PRO A 132 -13.89 -2.13 -16.53
CA PRO A 132 -13.57 -1.04 -17.46
C PRO A 132 -14.51 0.16 -17.36
N THR A 133 -15.73 -0.01 -16.85
CA THR A 133 -16.72 1.05 -16.75
C THR A 133 -17.02 1.48 -15.31
N LYS A 134 -16.82 0.60 -14.31
CA LYS A 134 -17.25 0.84 -12.95
C LYS A 134 -16.06 1.09 -12.01
N GLY A 135 -16.06 2.27 -11.37
CA GLY A 135 -14.98 2.67 -10.47
C GLY A 135 -15.43 3.66 -9.41
N TRP A 136 -14.57 3.91 -8.42
CA TRP A 136 -14.84 4.79 -7.30
C TRP A 136 -13.65 5.69 -6.99
N LEU A 137 -13.98 6.89 -6.48
CA LEU A 137 -13.06 7.81 -5.82
C LEU A 137 -13.50 7.95 -4.37
N VAL A 138 -12.54 8.05 -3.47
CA VAL A 138 -12.80 8.32 -2.05
C VAL A 138 -11.96 9.51 -1.56
N GLY A 139 -12.48 10.24 -0.56
CA GLY A 139 -11.82 11.48 -0.16
C GLY A 139 -12.27 12.06 1.17
N GLY A 140 -11.92 13.32 1.39
CA GLY A 140 -12.28 14.10 2.57
C GLY A 140 -13.78 14.25 2.74
N ASN A 141 -14.21 14.56 3.97
CA ASN A 141 -15.61 14.79 4.33
C ASN A 141 -16.55 13.62 3.95
N GLY A 142 -16.06 12.38 4.05
CA GLY A 142 -16.81 11.19 3.71
C GLY A 142 -17.14 11.04 2.21
N THR A 143 -16.44 11.76 1.34
CA THR A 143 -16.71 11.73 -0.11
C THR A 143 -16.49 10.33 -0.67
N ILE A 144 -17.52 9.82 -1.36
CA ILE A 144 -17.44 8.67 -2.25
C ILE A 144 -18.11 9.08 -3.57
N LEU A 145 -17.37 9.00 -4.68
CA LEU A 145 -17.91 9.19 -6.02
C LEU A 145 -17.83 7.89 -6.79
N GLN A 146 -18.82 7.59 -7.60
CA GLN A 146 -18.87 6.41 -8.47
C GLN A 146 -18.95 6.82 -9.94
N THR A 147 -18.27 6.08 -10.80
CA THR A 147 -18.49 6.09 -12.25
C THR A 147 -19.07 4.76 -12.71
N THR A 148 -19.88 4.81 -13.76
CA THR A 148 -20.39 3.63 -14.49
C THR A 148 -20.12 3.71 -15.99
N ASP A 149 -19.38 4.75 -16.41
CA ASP A 149 -19.03 5.02 -17.82
C ASP A 149 -17.51 5.08 -18.06
N GLY A 150 -16.75 4.50 -17.15
CA GLY A 150 -15.30 4.43 -17.27
C GLY A 150 -14.58 5.73 -16.94
N GLY A 151 -15.13 6.51 -15.99
CA GLY A 151 -14.51 7.71 -15.45
C GLY A 151 -14.71 8.99 -16.27
N GLU A 152 -15.64 8.97 -17.22
CA GLU A 152 -16.04 10.20 -17.95
C GLU A 152 -16.93 11.07 -17.04
N ASN A 153 -17.87 10.46 -16.28
CA ASN A 153 -18.72 11.12 -15.30
C ASN A 153 -18.66 10.43 -13.94
N TRP A 154 -18.79 11.22 -12.88
CA TRP A 154 -18.74 10.77 -11.49
C TRP A 154 -19.94 11.30 -10.72
N THR A 155 -20.63 10.40 -9.98
CA THR A 155 -21.83 10.69 -9.19
C THR A 155 -21.54 10.45 -7.72
N ASP A 156 -22.09 11.32 -6.86
CA ASP A 156 -21.93 11.22 -5.41
C ASP A 156 -22.70 10.04 -4.82
N GLN A 157 -22.12 9.42 -3.82
CA GLN A 157 -22.74 8.33 -3.05
C GLN A 157 -22.71 8.63 -1.56
N ALA A 158 -23.80 8.32 -0.87
CA ALA A 158 -23.89 8.50 0.58
C ALA A 158 -22.99 7.50 1.31
N SER A 159 -21.92 7.98 1.94
CA SER A 159 -21.04 7.15 2.77
C SER A 159 -21.54 6.92 4.19
N GLY A 160 -22.49 7.75 4.66
CA GLY A 160 -22.98 7.72 6.05
C GLY A 160 -21.99 8.30 7.09
N THR A 161 -20.88 8.91 6.66
CA THR A 161 -19.87 9.50 7.56
C THR A 161 -19.35 10.84 7.04
N SER A 162 -18.79 11.65 7.94
CA SER A 162 -18.00 12.84 7.59
C SER A 162 -16.49 12.61 7.75
N ALA A 163 -16.07 11.41 8.14
CA ALA A 163 -14.65 11.09 8.30
C ALA A 163 -13.93 11.12 6.94
N ALA A 164 -12.66 11.51 6.92
CA ALA A 164 -11.82 11.40 5.73
C ALA A 164 -11.61 9.93 5.36
N LEU A 165 -11.85 9.58 4.09
CA LEU A 165 -11.73 8.24 3.52
C LEU A 165 -10.45 8.20 2.67
N TYR A 166 -9.46 7.38 3.06
CA TYR A 166 -8.11 7.43 2.47
C TYR A 166 -7.88 6.39 1.38
N ALA A 167 -8.48 5.23 1.49
CA ALA A 167 -8.28 4.15 0.52
C ALA A 167 -9.54 3.34 0.29
N ILE A 168 -9.59 2.72 -0.89
CA ILE A 168 -10.63 1.80 -1.30
C ILE A 168 -9.99 0.56 -1.93
N ALA A 169 -10.44 -0.62 -1.54
CA ALA A 169 -10.12 -1.90 -2.16
C ALA A 169 -11.39 -2.58 -2.66
N LEU A 170 -11.31 -3.15 -3.83
CA LEU A 170 -12.44 -3.83 -4.49
C LEU A 170 -12.07 -5.28 -4.70
N THR A 171 -12.93 -6.21 -4.28
CA THR A 171 -12.79 -7.65 -4.56
C THR A 171 -13.66 -8.07 -5.74
N SER A 172 -14.71 -7.30 -6.06
CA SER A 172 -15.56 -7.48 -7.24
C SER A 172 -16.27 -6.19 -7.65
N GLU A 173 -17.11 -6.23 -8.68
CA GLU A 173 -18.00 -5.10 -9.05
C GLU A 173 -19.08 -4.80 -7.99
N LEU A 174 -19.35 -5.73 -7.09
CA LEU A 174 -20.36 -5.59 -6.04
C LEU A 174 -19.73 -5.36 -4.67
N GLN A 175 -18.52 -5.85 -4.43
CA GLN A 175 -17.90 -5.85 -3.11
C GLN A 175 -16.72 -4.89 -3.06
N GLY A 176 -16.68 -4.06 -2.03
CA GLY A 176 -15.61 -3.12 -1.78
C GLY A 176 -15.52 -2.70 -0.31
N THR A 177 -14.33 -2.36 0.09
CA THR A 177 -14.00 -1.84 1.43
C THR A 177 -13.32 -0.50 1.32
N VAL A 178 -13.78 0.46 2.10
CA VAL A 178 -13.19 1.80 2.24
C VAL A 178 -12.69 1.96 3.66
N VAL A 179 -11.50 2.54 3.84
CA VAL A 179 -10.94 2.83 5.15
C VAL A 179 -10.57 4.31 5.29
N GLY A 180 -10.55 4.80 6.55
CA GLY A 180 -10.35 6.20 6.78
C GLY A 180 -9.97 6.58 8.21
N ALA A 181 -10.18 7.86 8.53
CA ALA A 181 -9.91 8.44 9.82
C ALA A 181 -10.83 7.87 10.92
N LEU A 182 -10.39 7.98 12.18
CA LEU A 182 -11.20 7.65 13.37
C LEU A 182 -11.72 6.20 13.36
N GLY A 183 -10.91 5.25 12.90
CA GLY A 183 -11.28 3.85 12.84
C GLY A 183 -12.33 3.51 11.78
N THR A 184 -12.60 4.43 10.85
CA THR A 184 -13.65 4.24 9.85
C THR A 184 -13.31 3.09 8.92
N ILE A 185 -14.22 2.13 8.82
CA ILE A 185 -14.26 1.07 7.82
C ILE A 185 -15.68 0.99 7.27
N LEU A 186 -15.83 1.11 5.96
CA LEU A 186 -17.10 0.98 5.27
C LEU A 186 -17.01 -0.19 4.28
N THR A 187 -18.08 -0.96 4.16
CA THR A 187 -18.17 -2.03 3.16
C THR A 187 -19.41 -1.88 2.31
N THR A 188 -19.34 -2.34 1.07
CA THR A 188 -20.50 -2.51 0.20
C THR A 188 -20.56 -3.94 -0.33
N ALA A 189 -21.77 -4.48 -0.50
CA ALA A 189 -22.03 -5.77 -1.13
C ALA A 189 -22.98 -5.64 -2.34
N ASP A 190 -23.33 -4.42 -2.72
CA ASP A 190 -24.29 -4.11 -3.79
C ASP A 190 -23.72 -3.13 -4.84
N GLY A 191 -22.40 -3.01 -4.85
CA GLY A 191 -21.67 -2.17 -5.79
C GLY A 191 -21.79 -0.68 -5.50
N GLY A 192 -21.79 -0.33 -4.21
CA GLY A 192 -21.77 1.04 -3.74
C GLY A 192 -23.14 1.71 -3.67
N LYS A 193 -24.25 0.99 -3.91
CA LYS A 193 -25.59 1.56 -3.68
C LYS A 193 -25.82 1.86 -2.21
N ASN A 194 -25.28 1.00 -1.34
CA ASN A 194 -25.26 1.18 0.11
C ASN A 194 -23.84 0.93 0.64
N TRP A 195 -23.41 1.76 1.59
CA TRP A 195 -22.18 1.61 2.35
C TRP A 195 -22.54 1.38 3.83
N THR A 196 -22.01 0.30 4.40
CA THR A 196 -22.29 -0.10 5.80
C THR A 196 -21.02 0.08 6.63
N THR A 197 -21.13 0.80 7.75
CA THR A 197 -20.02 0.96 8.70
C THR A 197 -19.76 -0.35 9.43
N GLN A 198 -18.50 -0.78 9.43
CA GLN A 198 -18.01 -1.91 10.22
C GLN A 198 -17.36 -1.44 11.51
N VAL A 199 -17.50 -2.24 12.56
CA VAL A 199 -16.94 -1.90 13.88
C VAL A 199 -15.49 -2.38 13.95
N SER A 200 -14.54 -1.45 13.92
CA SER A 200 -13.11 -1.74 14.09
C SER A 200 -12.66 -1.81 15.55
N GLN A 201 -13.47 -1.27 16.49
CA GLN A 201 -13.07 -1.04 17.89
C GLN A 201 -11.77 -0.24 18.05
N SER A 202 -11.44 0.56 17.04
CA SER A 202 -10.22 1.36 16.97
C SER A 202 -10.54 2.83 16.70
N SER A 203 -9.71 3.72 17.21
CA SER A 203 -9.70 5.13 16.83
C SER A 203 -8.54 5.46 15.87
N ALA A 204 -7.80 4.45 15.41
CA ALA A 204 -6.69 4.63 14.48
C ALA A 204 -7.16 5.27 13.16
N THR A 205 -6.28 6.02 12.53
CA THR A 205 -6.46 6.42 11.14
C THR A 205 -5.89 5.33 10.24
N PHE A 206 -6.76 4.67 9.47
CA PHE A 206 -6.33 3.71 8.46
C PHE A 206 -6.01 4.43 7.16
N PHE A 207 -4.77 4.27 6.67
CA PHE A 207 -4.27 4.94 5.46
C PHE A 207 -4.45 4.10 4.19
N ASP A 208 -4.47 2.77 4.32
CA ASP A 208 -4.61 1.88 3.18
C ASP A 208 -5.26 0.55 3.56
N VAL A 209 -5.84 -0.10 2.56
CA VAL A 209 -6.47 -1.42 2.66
C VAL A 209 -6.18 -2.22 1.41
N ALA A 210 -5.85 -3.50 1.56
CA ALA A 210 -5.65 -4.43 0.46
C ALA A 210 -6.16 -5.82 0.83
N PHE A 211 -6.66 -6.53 -0.17
CA PHE A 211 -7.07 -7.91 -0.06
C PHE A 211 -6.08 -8.83 -0.78
N ALA A 212 -5.77 -9.96 -0.16
CA ALA A 212 -4.97 -11.03 -0.73
C ALA A 212 -5.83 -11.97 -1.59
N ASP A 213 -7.12 -12.08 -1.24
CA ASP A 213 -8.19 -12.80 -1.93
C ASP A 213 -9.55 -12.20 -1.55
N ASP A 214 -10.67 -12.82 -1.94
CA ASP A 214 -12.02 -12.29 -1.69
C ASP A 214 -12.40 -12.18 -0.20
N THR A 215 -11.69 -12.88 0.68
CA THR A 215 -12.01 -12.98 2.12
C THR A 215 -10.92 -12.38 3.00
N ASN A 216 -9.64 -12.55 2.64
CA ASN A 216 -8.51 -12.16 3.46
C ASN A 216 -8.00 -10.77 3.08
N GLY A 217 -8.08 -9.82 4.01
CA GLY A 217 -7.67 -8.45 3.79
C GLY A 217 -6.95 -7.84 5.00
N TRP A 218 -6.21 -6.76 4.73
CA TRP A 218 -5.43 -6.04 5.72
C TRP A 218 -5.64 -4.54 5.58
N ALA A 219 -5.85 -3.86 6.70
CA ALA A 219 -5.86 -2.41 6.81
C ALA A 219 -4.66 -1.96 7.64
N VAL A 220 -3.96 -0.93 7.18
CA VAL A 220 -2.77 -0.36 7.83
C VAL A 220 -2.97 1.11 8.15
N GLY A 221 -2.32 1.60 9.21
CA GLY A 221 -2.56 2.95 9.65
C GLY A 221 -1.51 3.53 10.59
N ASN A 222 -1.91 4.62 11.24
CA ASN A 222 -1.04 5.36 12.15
C ASN A 222 -0.65 4.52 13.37
N ALA A 223 0.48 4.88 13.96
CA ALA A 223 1.05 4.24 15.15
C ALA A 223 1.18 2.70 15.01
N GLY A 224 1.47 2.21 13.79
CA GLY A 224 1.66 0.80 13.51
C GLY A 224 0.38 -0.01 13.43
N ALA A 225 -0.79 0.64 13.36
CA ALA A 225 -2.07 -0.05 13.26
C ALA A 225 -2.07 -1.04 12.09
N LEU A 226 -2.40 -2.29 12.41
CA LEU A 226 -2.43 -3.41 11.47
C LEU A 226 -3.65 -4.28 11.81
N PHE A 227 -4.65 -4.29 10.93
CA PHE A 227 -5.92 -4.97 11.15
C PHE A 227 -6.16 -5.99 10.05
N GLN A 228 -6.67 -7.16 10.43
CA GLN A 228 -6.95 -8.28 9.53
C GLN A 228 -8.45 -8.55 9.46
N THR A 229 -8.94 -8.84 8.29
CA THR A 229 -10.21 -9.51 8.05
C THR A 229 -9.97 -10.88 7.40
N THR A 230 -10.87 -11.85 7.67
CA THR A 230 -10.90 -13.17 7.04
C THR A 230 -12.30 -13.50 6.48
N ASP A 231 -13.17 -12.51 6.43
CA ASP A 231 -14.57 -12.64 5.99
C ASP A 231 -15.02 -11.51 5.04
N GLY A 232 -14.08 -11.03 4.22
CA GLY A 232 -14.36 -10.01 3.19
C GLY A 232 -14.60 -8.61 3.73
N GLY A 233 -14.07 -8.31 4.93
CA GLY A 233 -14.16 -6.98 5.53
C GLY A 233 -15.35 -6.79 6.48
N THR A 234 -16.10 -7.84 6.81
CA THR A 234 -17.24 -7.76 7.73
C THR A 234 -16.79 -7.62 9.19
N HIS A 235 -15.74 -8.36 9.57
CA HIS A 235 -15.13 -8.25 10.89
C HIS A 235 -13.62 -7.98 10.76
N TRP A 236 -13.09 -7.15 11.65
CA TRP A 236 -11.67 -6.78 11.67
C TRP A 236 -11.07 -7.06 13.04
N VAL A 237 -9.91 -7.71 13.04
CA VAL A 237 -9.16 -8.10 14.24
C VAL A 237 -7.86 -7.31 14.26
N ASP A 238 -7.55 -6.71 15.41
CA ASP A 238 -6.29 -6.02 15.63
C ASP A 238 -5.13 -7.03 15.65
N ARG A 239 -4.17 -6.81 14.75
CA ARG A 239 -2.92 -7.55 14.59
C ARG A 239 -1.72 -6.64 14.71
N THR A 240 -1.90 -5.44 15.27
CA THR A 240 -0.83 -4.46 15.47
C THR A 240 0.37 -5.15 16.11
N LEU A 241 1.51 -5.06 15.44
CA LEU A 241 2.72 -5.74 15.91
C LEU A 241 3.13 -5.16 17.26
N PRO A 242 3.37 -6.00 18.28
CA PRO A 242 3.81 -5.52 19.57
C PRO A 242 5.15 -4.81 19.40
N CYS A 243 5.25 -3.62 19.98
CA CYS A 243 6.51 -2.91 20.03
C CYS A 243 7.51 -3.73 20.83
N GLY A 244 8.52 -4.31 20.18
CA GLY A 244 9.60 -5.03 20.83
C GLY A 244 10.38 -4.10 21.76
N ARG A 245 11.24 -4.66 22.64
CA ARG A 245 12.04 -3.91 23.64
C ARG A 245 12.92 -2.81 23.05
N THR A 246 13.09 -2.77 21.72
CA THR A 246 13.94 -1.82 20.98
C THR A 246 13.17 -0.73 20.27
N CYS A 247 11.84 -0.78 20.17
CA CYS A 247 11.10 0.26 19.49
C CYS A 247 10.68 1.38 20.47
N ASN A 248 11.27 2.54 20.28
CA ASN A 248 10.93 3.74 21.06
C ASN A 248 9.66 4.43 20.57
N LYS A 249 9.13 4.07 19.40
CA LYS A 249 7.93 4.64 18.79
C LYS A 249 7.41 3.72 17.69
N LEU A 250 6.11 3.44 17.73
CA LEU A 250 5.41 2.83 16.60
C LEU A 250 5.42 3.81 15.42
N THR A 251 5.80 3.35 14.25
CA THR A 251 5.81 4.13 13.00
C THR A 251 4.51 3.92 12.24
N ASP A 252 4.11 4.92 11.46
CA ASP A 252 2.95 4.80 10.61
C ASP A 252 3.20 3.79 9.48
N LEU A 253 2.28 2.84 9.31
CA LEU A 253 2.20 1.95 8.17
C LEU A 253 1.32 2.60 7.11
N ILE A 254 1.88 2.92 5.93
CA ILE A 254 1.22 3.86 5.01
C ILE A 254 0.57 3.16 3.83
N ARG A 255 1.18 2.09 3.29
CA ARG A 255 0.62 1.33 2.16
C ARG A 255 0.79 -0.16 2.38
N VAL A 256 -0.22 -0.90 1.96
CA VAL A 256 -0.20 -2.37 1.94
C VAL A 256 -0.60 -2.87 0.56
N ARG A 257 0.09 -3.87 0.03
CA ARG A 257 -0.24 -4.55 -1.24
C ARG A 257 0.03 -6.03 -1.11
N PHE A 258 -0.88 -6.83 -1.64
CA PHE A 258 -0.68 -8.25 -1.86
C PHE A 258 -0.43 -8.51 -3.34
N THR A 259 0.49 -9.43 -3.64
CA THR A 259 0.83 -9.85 -5.00
C THR A 259 0.19 -11.19 -5.36
N ASP A 260 -0.19 -11.94 -4.35
CA ASP A 260 -0.96 -13.18 -4.40
C ASP A 260 -1.56 -13.44 -3.00
N SER A 261 -2.22 -14.57 -2.80
CA SER A 261 -2.85 -14.94 -1.52
C SER A 261 -1.88 -15.12 -0.36
N GLN A 262 -0.57 -15.20 -0.59
CA GLN A 262 0.45 -15.45 0.43
C GLN A 262 1.45 -14.30 0.59
N GLN A 263 1.80 -13.65 -0.53
CA GLN A 263 2.85 -12.63 -0.57
C GLN A 263 2.26 -11.23 -0.43
N GLY A 264 2.74 -10.49 0.56
CA GLY A 264 2.31 -9.11 0.80
C GLY A 264 3.47 -8.22 1.24
N TRP A 265 3.27 -6.92 1.07
CA TRP A 265 4.24 -5.88 1.37
C TRP A 265 3.55 -4.70 2.06
N ILE A 266 4.24 -4.13 3.04
CA ILE A 266 3.85 -2.88 3.69
C ILE A 266 5.03 -1.92 3.61
N VAL A 267 4.76 -0.64 3.35
CA VAL A 267 5.73 0.44 3.48
C VAL A 267 5.18 1.53 4.39
N GLY A 268 6.09 2.26 5.03
CA GLY A 268 5.71 3.26 6.01
C GLY A 268 6.76 4.33 6.27
N GLU A 269 6.62 4.98 7.42
CA GLU A 269 7.55 6.00 7.90
C GLU A 269 8.98 5.45 8.03
N ARG A 270 9.96 6.37 7.97
CA ARG A 270 11.40 6.10 8.18
C ARG A 270 11.96 5.04 7.22
N GLY A 271 11.33 4.86 6.06
CA GLY A 271 11.75 3.88 5.07
C GLY A 271 11.40 2.44 5.43
N GLN A 272 10.50 2.23 6.38
CA GLN A 272 10.08 0.88 6.78
C GLN A 272 9.53 0.10 5.61
N ILE A 273 9.96 -1.14 5.48
CA ILE A 273 9.49 -2.13 4.50
C ILE A 273 9.24 -3.43 5.25
N LEU A 274 8.01 -3.91 5.26
CA LEU A 274 7.65 -5.22 5.81
C LEU A 274 7.19 -6.14 4.69
N ARG A 275 7.52 -7.41 4.80
CA ARG A 275 7.12 -8.46 3.87
C ARG A 275 6.47 -9.62 4.62
N THR A 276 5.46 -10.20 4.02
CA THR A 276 4.90 -11.49 4.42
C THR A 276 5.00 -12.50 3.28
N SER A 277 5.05 -13.79 3.61
CA SER A 277 4.93 -14.91 2.68
C SER A 277 3.94 -15.97 3.17
N ASP A 278 3.11 -15.62 4.15
CA ASP A 278 2.13 -16.46 4.79
C ASP A 278 0.79 -15.74 5.01
N ALA A 279 0.37 -14.97 4.01
CA ALA A 279 -0.89 -14.22 4.00
C ALA A 279 -0.98 -13.15 5.11
N GLY A 280 0.16 -12.69 5.65
CA GLY A 280 0.21 -11.67 6.69
C GLY A 280 0.15 -12.20 8.12
N PHE A 281 0.22 -13.52 8.35
CA PHE A 281 0.33 -14.06 9.71
C PHE A 281 1.65 -13.63 10.37
N ASN A 282 2.73 -13.57 9.60
CA ASN A 282 4.01 -13.03 10.04
C ASN A 282 4.51 -11.95 9.07
N TRP A 283 5.04 -10.86 9.62
CA TRP A 283 5.67 -9.78 8.88
C TRP A 283 7.14 -9.67 9.27
N VAL A 284 8.02 -9.65 8.29
CA VAL A 284 9.46 -9.54 8.46
C VAL A 284 9.92 -8.20 7.90
N GLU A 285 10.75 -7.48 8.65
CA GLU A 285 11.32 -6.21 8.20
C GLU A 285 12.47 -6.47 7.23
N GLU A 286 12.40 -5.84 6.06
CA GLU A 286 13.42 -5.88 5.02
C GLU A 286 14.33 -4.67 5.13
N THR A 287 15.60 -4.82 4.75
CA THR A 287 16.57 -3.72 4.78
C THR A 287 16.23 -2.66 3.75
N SER A 288 16.01 -1.44 4.21
CA SER A 288 15.73 -0.28 3.37
C SER A 288 16.98 0.60 3.16
N PRO A 289 17.27 1.04 1.92
CA PRO A 289 18.37 1.96 1.64
C PRO A 289 18.06 3.41 2.04
N VAL A 290 16.82 3.70 2.48
CA VAL A 290 16.35 5.04 2.81
C VAL A 290 15.80 5.11 4.23
N LYS A 291 15.82 6.34 4.80
CA LYS A 291 15.18 6.67 6.09
C LYS A 291 14.04 7.68 5.94
N ARG A 292 13.70 8.05 4.71
CA ARG A 292 12.55 8.91 4.39
C ARG A 292 11.30 8.06 4.31
N SER A 293 10.15 8.66 4.64
CA SER A 293 8.86 7.95 4.57
C SER A 293 8.55 7.50 3.15
N LEU A 294 8.11 6.25 3.02
CA LEU A 294 7.61 5.66 1.79
C LEU A 294 6.08 5.76 1.80
N MET A 295 5.51 6.47 0.83
CA MET A 295 4.10 6.88 0.82
C MET A 295 3.28 6.22 -0.30
N ALA A 296 3.95 5.54 -1.22
CA ALA A 296 3.31 4.85 -2.34
C ALA A 296 3.98 3.50 -2.58
N LEU A 297 3.19 2.53 -3.03
CA LEU A 297 3.64 1.16 -3.27
C LEU A 297 2.90 0.57 -4.47
N SER A 298 3.62 -0.05 -5.40
CA SER A 298 3.05 -0.69 -6.57
C SER A 298 3.80 -1.97 -6.91
N PHE A 299 3.06 -3.06 -7.09
CA PHE A 299 3.56 -4.36 -7.50
C PHE A 299 2.75 -4.86 -8.69
N PRO A 300 3.21 -4.70 -9.93
CA PRO A 300 2.55 -5.28 -11.11
C PRO A 300 2.82 -6.78 -11.24
N ARG A 301 3.80 -7.32 -10.49
CA ARG A 301 4.16 -8.75 -10.43
C ARG A 301 4.65 -9.12 -9.03
N ALA A 302 4.51 -10.39 -8.67
CA ALA A 302 4.91 -10.89 -7.36
C ALA A 302 6.41 -10.68 -7.03
N THR A 303 7.28 -10.61 -8.04
CA THR A 303 8.74 -10.52 -7.87
C THR A 303 9.33 -9.13 -8.11
N ALA A 304 8.51 -8.14 -8.55
CA ALA A 304 9.00 -6.81 -8.87
C ALA A 304 8.00 -5.73 -8.46
N GLY A 305 8.44 -4.82 -7.62
CA GLY A 305 7.68 -3.69 -7.11
C GLY A 305 8.51 -2.42 -6.98
N TRP A 306 7.81 -1.35 -6.72
CA TRP A 306 8.39 -0.03 -6.48
C TRP A 306 7.68 0.66 -5.34
N ALA A 307 8.43 1.46 -4.59
CA ALA A 307 7.87 2.37 -3.60
C ALA A 307 8.40 3.79 -3.83
N ALA A 308 7.60 4.78 -3.49
CA ALA A 308 7.97 6.18 -3.59
C ALA A 308 7.57 6.95 -2.33
N GLY A 309 8.19 8.12 -2.11
CA GLY A 309 7.95 8.89 -0.90
C GLY A 309 8.55 10.29 -0.89
N GLU A 310 8.95 10.72 0.29
CA GLU A 310 9.45 12.07 0.56
C GLU A 310 10.69 12.43 -0.26
N GLY A 311 10.77 13.70 -0.68
CA GLY A 311 11.93 14.28 -1.36
C GLY A 311 12.27 13.56 -2.66
N GLY A 312 11.27 13.12 -3.43
CA GLY A 312 11.45 12.44 -4.71
C GLY A 312 12.04 11.04 -4.58
N THR A 313 12.03 10.44 -3.40
CA THR A 313 12.52 9.09 -3.18
C THR A 313 11.74 8.09 -4.03
N ILE A 314 12.44 7.27 -4.80
CA ILE A 314 11.91 6.07 -5.47
C ILE A 314 12.89 4.92 -5.22
N ILE A 315 12.35 3.76 -4.87
CA ILE A 315 13.09 2.51 -4.75
C ILE A 315 12.42 1.42 -5.60
N SER A 316 13.22 0.53 -6.15
CA SER A 316 12.75 -0.73 -6.72
C SER A 316 12.95 -1.85 -5.71
N ILE A 317 12.02 -2.81 -5.69
CA ILE A 317 12.01 -3.97 -4.80
C ILE A 317 11.96 -5.21 -5.70
N SER A 318 12.97 -6.06 -5.61
CA SER A 318 13.03 -7.33 -6.36
C SER A 318 13.12 -8.49 -5.39
N ALA A 319 12.13 -9.39 -5.41
CA ALA A 319 12.16 -10.62 -4.66
C ALA A 319 12.69 -11.76 -5.57
N GLY A 320 13.69 -12.50 -5.10
CA GLY A 320 14.19 -13.69 -5.80
C GLY A 320 13.05 -14.70 -6.01
N LYS A 321 13.11 -15.47 -7.10
CA LYS A 321 12.24 -16.64 -7.25
C LYS A 321 12.67 -17.70 -6.23
N LYS A 322 11.71 -18.34 -5.57
CA LYS A 322 11.96 -19.57 -4.82
C LYS A 322 12.36 -20.69 -5.76
#